data_5791509efff81fd3689fb692af8f30da
#
_entry.id   5791509efff81fd3689fb692af8f30da
#
_cell.length_a   1.000
_cell.length_b   1.000
_cell.length_c   1.000
_cell.angle_alpha   90.00
_cell.angle_beta   90.00
_cell.angle_gamma   90.00
#
_symmetry.space_group_name_H-M   'P 1'
#
loop_
_entity.id
_entity.type
_entity.pdbx_description
1 polymer ?
#
loop_
_entity_poly.entity_id
_entity_poly.type
_entity_poly.pdbx_seq_one_letter_code
_entity_poly.pdbx_strand_id
1 'polypeptide(L)'
;MKIIKLHSILICIFAGLTLSAQQFPHRTQYLINPYSLTPALAGFTGYNELFMAYRNDWTRITGSPRTFSANGFGNIYQQKMWLGGEAVTDKTDLLSTFKLNASYTYKLMVEDDQYLYFGFWGTYYQTTVNVGKGIGIDPNDPILTDPAKMNSSAVNAGFGIHYNRDRFNLGFSIPSLFQSKDDYQGTAYKFKVQREVMVYSSYLFDMGELWQMQAYGVFRKTTNEPSILELSTLFIYQQQFWGGLMYRNSGALAINIGAHITRGFVFNYSYEIGMSGINQGSGGSHEFGIGYRFNMNDTKYFEKKDSNTSKSSKRKKSSKSRSRKYRQVAYPQLEDYNYKR
;
A
#
# COMPACT_ATOMS: atom_id res chain seq x y z
N MET A 1 -19.66 16.81 -48.35
CA MET A 1 -20.50 16.50 -47.17
C MET A 1 -20.49 15.00 -46.74
N LYS A 2 -20.49 14.03 -47.63
CA LYS A 2 -20.48 12.59 -47.26
C LYS A 2 -19.16 12.12 -46.65
N ILE A 3 -18.00 12.63 -47.08
CA ILE A 3 -16.69 12.25 -46.61
C ILE A 3 -16.44 12.72 -45.14
N ILE A 4 -16.91 13.93 -44.80
CA ILE A 4 -16.78 14.46 -43.43
C ILE A 4 -17.57 13.63 -42.42
N LYS A 5 -18.78 13.15 -42.80
CA LYS A 5 -19.59 12.27 -41.95
C LYS A 5 -18.93 10.90 -41.71
N LEU A 6 -18.22 10.37 -42.72
CA LEU A 6 -17.53 9.11 -42.60
C LEU A 6 -16.32 9.18 -41.65
N HIS A 7 -15.55 10.29 -41.70
CA HIS A 7 -14.43 10.53 -40.76
C HIS A 7 -14.92 10.76 -39.34
N SER A 8 -16.06 11.45 -39.15
CA SER A 8 -16.65 11.63 -37.81
C SER A 8 -17.14 10.32 -37.19
N ILE A 9 -17.71 9.42 -38.01
CA ILE A 9 -18.12 8.07 -37.55
C ILE A 9 -16.89 7.23 -37.23
N LEU A 10 -15.83 7.31 -38.03
CA LEU A 10 -14.58 6.57 -37.77
C LEU A 10 -13.91 7.05 -36.49
N ILE A 11 -13.90 8.36 -36.20
CA ILE A 11 -13.39 8.91 -34.95
C ILE A 11 -14.24 8.49 -33.75
N CYS A 12 -15.56 8.43 -33.87
CA CYS A 12 -16.45 7.93 -32.82
C CYS A 12 -16.28 6.42 -32.56
N ILE A 13 -15.94 5.61 -33.57
CA ILE A 13 -15.67 4.17 -33.42
C ILE A 13 -14.32 3.95 -32.75
N PHE A 14 -13.32 4.80 -33.02
CA PHE A 14 -12.01 4.74 -32.33
C PHE A 14 -12.06 5.32 -30.90
N ALA A 15 -13.06 6.14 -30.59
CA ALA A 15 -13.36 6.61 -29.23
C ALA A 15 -14.16 5.60 -28.38
N GLY A 16 -14.50 4.43 -28.94
CA GLY A 16 -15.06 3.25 -28.27
C GLY A 16 -14.03 2.57 -27.38
N LEU A 17 -13.68 3.25 -26.38
CA LEU A 17 -12.68 3.10 -25.37
C LEU A 17 -12.90 1.86 -24.52
N THR A 18 -11.86 1.12 -24.34
CA THR A 18 -11.71 0.14 -23.28
C THR A 18 -11.97 0.81 -21.92
N LEU A 19 -13.18 0.70 -21.41
CA LEU A 19 -13.51 0.99 -20.03
C LEU A 19 -12.88 -0.10 -19.19
N SER A 20 -11.66 0.13 -18.74
CA SER A 20 -10.98 -0.75 -17.81
C SER A 20 -11.43 -0.35 -16.41
N ALA A 21 -12.22 -1.21 -15.75
CA ALA A 21 -12.57 -1.02 -14.35
C ALA A 21 -11.38 -1.43 -13.48
N GLN A 22 -10.90 -0.52 -12.64
CA GLN A 22 -9.86 -0.81 -11.64
C GLN A 22 -10.38 -1.84 -10.64
N GLN A 23 -9.55 -2.79 -10.24
CA GLN A 23 -9.94 -3.82 -9.28
C GLN A 23 -10.08 -3.28 -7.85
N PHE A 24 -9.18 -2.38 -7.46
CA PHE A 24 -9.19 -1.67 -6.18
C PHE A 24 -8.69 -0.25 -6.36
N PRO A 25 -9.22 0.72 -5.57
CA PRO A 25 -8.74 2.09 -5.62
C PRO A 25 -7.29 2.18 -5.16
N HIS A 26 -6.52 3.05 -5.82
CA HIS A 26 -5.14 3.34 -5.44
C HIS A 26 -5.12 4.20 -4.19
N ARG A 27 -4.53 3.69 -3.12
CA ARG A 27 -4.42 4.35 -1.83
C ARG A 27 -3.14 5.17 -1.75
N THR A 28 -3.18 6.26 -0.98
CA THR A 28 -2.00 7.12 -0.73
C THR A 28 -1.26 6.72 0.55
N GLN A 29 -1.84 5.86 1.39
CA GLN A 29 -1.33 5.51 2.71
C GLN A 29 0.01 4.75 2.69
N TYR A 30 0.44 4.22 1.55
CA TYR A 30 1.74 3.56 1.44
C TYR A 30 2.92 4.49 1.76
N LEU A 31 2.72 5.80 1.68
CA LEU A 31 3.73 6.79 2.09
C LEU A 31 4.06 6.70 3.58
N ILE A 32 3.12 6.23 4.40
CA ILE A 32 3.25 6.11 5.85
C ILE A 32 3.23 4.66 6.30
N ASN A 33 2.43 3.83 5.64
CA ASN A 33 2.36 2.38 5.86
C ASN A 33 2.79 1.65 4.57
N PRO A 34 4.08 1.39 4.37
CA PRO A 34 4.60 0.72 3.18
C PRO A 34 4.07 -0.69 2.98
N TYR A 35 3.70 -1.38 4.06
CA TYR A 35 3.08 -2.70 3.98
C TYR A 35 1.83 -2.69 3.09
N SER A 36 1.10 -1.56 3.05
CA SER A 36 -0.06 -1.41 2.17
C SER A 36 0.29 -1.37 0.67
N LEU A 37 1.54 -1.12 0.33
CA LEU A 37 2.05 -1.18 -1.05
C LEU A 37 2.34 -2.62 -1.44
N THR A 38 3.09 -3.31 -0.62
CA THR A 38 3.43 -4.72 -0.80
C THR A 38 3.79 -5.38 0.53
N PRO A 39 3.31 -6.60 0.79
CA PRO A 39 3.70 -7.34 1.99
C PRO A 39 5.19 -7.63 2.11
N ALA A 40 5.98 -7.54 1.04
CA ALA A 40 7.44 -7.64 1.12
C ALA A 40 8.07 -6.56 2.00
N LEU A 41 7.33 -5.50 2.31
CA LEU A 41 7.74 -4.42 3.21
C LEU A 41 7.34 -4.67 4.68
N ALA A 42 6.80 -5.84 5.03
CA ALA A 42 6.60 -6.20 6.43
C ALA A 42 7.96 -6.21 7.15
N GLY A 43 8.04 -5.50 8.27
CA GLY A 43 9.26 -5.39 9.06
C GLY A 43 10.36 -4.51 8.47
N PHE A 44 10.15 -3.87 7.32
CA PHE A 44 11.09 -2.92 6.75
C PHE A 44 11.39 -1.76 7.72
N THR A 45 10.38 -1.27 8.42
CA THR A 45 10.49 -0.21 9.42
C THR A 45 11.15 -0.65 10.74
N GLY A 46 11.31 -1.97 10.96
CA GLY A 46 11.85 -2.52 12.20
C GLY A 46 10.85 -2.61 13.35
N TYR A 47 9.60 -2.15 13.17
CA TYR A 47 8.53 -2.20 14.17
C TYR A 47 7.48 -3.23 13.81
N ASN A 48 6.72 -3.67 14.80
CA ASN A 48 5.43 -4.27 14.58
C ASN A 48 4.43 -3.13 14.38
N GLU A 49 3.45 -3.31 13.50
CA GLU A 49 2.49 -2.26 13.18
C GLU A 49 1.09 -2.83 13.01
N LEU A 50 0.11 -2.09 13.51
CA LEU A 50 -1.30 -2.21 13.15
C LEU A 50 -1.71 -0.88 12.51
N PHE A 51 -2.39 -0.94 11.38
CA PHE A 51 -2.80 0.24 10.64
C PHE A 51 -4.20 0.07 10.09
N MET A 52 -5.01 1.11 10.20
CA MET A 52 -6.36 1.18 9.64
C MET A 52 -6.47 2.43 8.78
N ALA A 53 -7.18 2.34 7.67
CA ALA A 53 -7.47 3.47 6.82
C ALA A 53 -8.89 3.41 6.30
N TYR A 54 -9.48 4.59 6.14
CA TYR A 54 -10.76 4.81 5.51
C TYR A 54 -10.62 5.82 4.39
N ARG A 55 -11.06 5.45 3.19
CA ARG A 55 -11.05 6.30 2.01
C ARG A 55 -12.47 6.47 1.48
N ASN A 56 -12.84 7.72 1.19
CA ASN A 56 -14.06 8.09 0.53
C ASN A 56 -13.72 8.79 -0.79
N ASP A 57 -13.96 8.10 -1.89
CA ASP A 57 -13.69 8.62 -3.22
C ASP A 57 -14.85 9.49 -3.72
N TRP A 58 -14.53 10.49 -4.56
CA TRP A 58 -15.50 11.27 -5.32
C TRP A 58 -16.69 11.77 -4.51
N THR A 59 -16.42 12.55 -3.50
CA THR A 59 -17.39 12.92 -2.45
C THR A 59 -18.67 13.63 -2.93
N ARG A 60 -18.66 14.15 -4.17
CA ARG A 60 -19.85 14.75 -4.80
C ARG A 60 -20.69 13.76 -5.61
N ILE A 61 -20.25 12.52 -5.74
CA ILE A 61 -20.95 11.49 -6.52
C ILE A 61 -21.67 10.56 -5.55
N THR A 62 -23.00 10.48 -5.66
CA THR A 62 -23.80 9.53 -4.87
C THR A 62 -23.40 8.10 -5.25
N GLY A 63 -23.22 7.22 -4.24
CA GLY A 63 -22.82 5.85 -4.48
C GLY A 63 -21.35 5.64 -4.81
N SER A 64 -20.54 6.67 -4.66
CA SER A 64 -19.09 6.62 -4.87
C SER A 64 -18.39 5.57 -3.99
N PRO A 65 -17.19 5.08 -4.39
CA PRO A 65 -16.47 4.06 -3.65
C PRO A 65 -16.09 4.51 -2.24
N ARG A 66 -16.26 3.60 -1.29
CA ARG A 66 -15.82 3.75 0.11
C ARG A 66 -14.99 2.55 0.47
N THR A 67 -13.70 2.77 0.71
CA THR A 67 -12.77 1.71 1.05
C THR A 67 -12.39 1.79 2.51
N PHE A 68 -12.55 0.68 3.22
CA PHE A 68 -11.98 0.48 4.55
C PHE A 68 -10.88 -0.56 4.44
N SER A 69 -9.73 -0.30 5.06
CA SER A 69 -8.64 -1.27 5.15
C SER A 69 -8.09 -1.33 6.56
N ALA A 70 -7.73 -2.54 6.97
CA ALA A 70 -7.01 -2.80 8.20
C ALA A 70 -5.89 -3.78 7.88
N ASN A 71 -4.66 -3.45 8.30
CA ASN A 71 -3.52 -4.33 8.12
C ASN A 71 -2.64 -4.31 9.36
N GLY A 72 -1.79 -5.32 9.46
CA GLY A 72 -0.79 -5.39 10.51
C GLY A 72 0.22 -6.47 10.23
N PHE A 73 1.38 -6.30 10.83
CA PHE A 73 2.46 -7.28 10.76
C PHE A 73 3.26 -7.28 12.05
N GLY A 74 3.84 -8.43 12.35
CA GLY A 74 4.66 -8.63 13.52
C GLY A 74 5.86 -9.51 13.27
N ASN A 75 6.94 -9.24 14.02
CA ASN A 75 8.14 -10.07 14.01
C ASN A 75 7.88 -11.38 14.75
N ILE A 76 8.22 -12.50 14.11
CA ILE A 76 8.10 -13.82 14.70
C ILE A 76 9.46 -14.46 15.04
N TYR A 77 10.54 -13.96 14.43
CA TYR A 77 11.86 -14.52 14.70
C TYR A 77 12.98 -13.52 14.41
N GLN A 78 13.73 -13.12 15.42
CA GLN A 78 15.01 -12.40 15.39
C GLN A 78 15.10 -11.24 14.38
N GLN A 79 14.03 -10.47 14.17
CA GLN A 79 13.97 -9.40 13.16
C GLN A 79 14.30 -9.87 11.73
N LYS A 80 14.14 -11.17 11.48
CA LYS A 80 14.39 -11.81 10.18
C LYS A 80 13.13 -12.31 9.52
N MET A 81 12.14 -12.73 10.33
CA MET A 81 10.89 -13.31 9.82
C MET A 81 9.69 -12.55 10.36
N TRP A 82 8.77 -12.25 9.48
CA TRP A 82 7.59 -11.46 9.76
C TRP A 82 6.34 -12.14 9.22
N LEU A 83 5.28 -12.12 9.99
CA LEU A 83 3.94 -12.47 9.54
C LEU A 83 3.09 -11.23 9.50
N GLY A 84 2.19 -11.16 8.53
CA GLY A 84 1.27 -10.05 8.39
C GLY A 84 -0.04 -10.46 7.75
N GLY A 85 -0.98 -9.54 7.79
CA GLY A 85 -2.27 -9.68 7.15
C GLY A 85 -2.88 -8.34 6.81
N GLU A 86 -3.78 -8.34 5.83
CA GLU A 86 -4.55 -7.18 5.42
C GLU A 86 -5.97 -7.61 5.07
N ALA A 87 -6.95 -6.88 5.57
CA ALA A 87 -8.34 -6.96 5.15
C ALA A 87 -8.75 -5.63 4.50
N VAL A 88 -9.35 -5.69 3.34
CA VAL A 88 -9.86 -4.51 2.61
C VAL A 88 -11.30 -4.77 2.22
N THR A 89 -12.16 -3.80 2.46
CA THR A 89 -13.53 -3.78 1.94
C THR A 89 -13.72 -2.53 1.10
N ASP A 90 -14.11 -2.70 -0.13
CA ASP A 90 -14.46 -1.62 -1.04
C ASP A 90 -15.93 -1.74 -1.43
N LYS A 91 -16.69 -0.66 -1.23
CA LYS A 91 -18.14 -0.63 -1.46
C LYS A 91 -18.52 0.53 -2.35
N THR A 92 -19.24 0.22 -3.41
CA THR A 92 -19.99 1.17 -4.23
C THR A 92 -21.49 0.87 -4.07
N ASP A 93 -22.35 1.59 -4.77
CA ASP A 93 -23.78 1.29 -4.75
C ASP A 93 -24.10 -0.14 -5.20
N LEU A 94 -23.46 -0.60 -6.27
CA LEU A 94 -23.77 -1.88 -6.90
C LEU A 94 -22.79 -3.00 -6.53
N LEU A 95 -21.55 -2.66 -6.21
CA LEU A 95 -20.50 -3.65 -5.98
C LEU A 95 -19.95 -3.54 -4.55
N SER A 96 -19.75 -4.69 -3.93
CA SER A 96 -19.00 -4.81 -2.69
C SER A 96 -17.90 -5.82 -2.88
N THR A 97 -16.65 -5.41 -2.74
CA THR A 97 -15.50 -6.29 -2.86
C THR A 97 -14.79 -6.40 -1.51
N PHE A 98 -14.53 -7.61 -1.08
CA PHE A 98 -13.74 -7.94 0.10
C PHE A 98 -12.45 -8.63 -0.33
N LYS A 99 -11.33 -8.23 0.26
CA LYS A 99 -10.01 -8.84 0.06
C LYS A 99 -9.42 -9.18 1.41
N LEU A 100 -8.96 -10.40 1.59
CA LEU A 100 -8.19 -10.85 2.74
C LEU A 100 -6.83 -11.35 2.27
N ASN A 101 -5.78 -10.88 2.91
CA ASN A 101 -4.40 -11.21 2.58
C ASN A 101 -3.67 -11.72 3.83
N ALA A 102 -2.96 -12.83 3.69
CA ALA A 102 -2.03 -13.35 4.70
C ALA A 102 -0.63 -13.43 4.09
N SER A 103 0.37 -12.91 4.77
CA SER A 103 1.73 -12.76 4.25
C SER A 103 2.82 -13.26 5.17
N TYR A 104 3.91 -13.69 4.56
CA TYR A 104 5.16 -14.03 5.20
C TYR A 104 6.29 -13.25 4.53
N THR A 105 7.18 -12.66 5.33
CA THR A 105 8.33 -11.92 4.83
C THR A 105 9.60 -12.40 5.52
N TYR A 106 10.64 -12.61 4.72
CA TYR A 106 11.98 -12.97 5.18
C TYR A 106 12.96 -11.84 4.84
N LYS A 107 13.69 -11.36 5.86
CA LYS A 107 14.76 -10.36 5.74
C LYS A 107 16.10 -11.05 5.72
N LEU A 108 16.85 -10.87 4.64
CA LEU A 108 18.22 -11.32 4.47
C LEU A 108 19.16 -10.11 4.58
N MET A 109 20.15 -10.18 5.43
CA MET A 109 21.26 -9.25 5.47
C MET A 109 22.32 -9.73 4.47
N VAL A 110 22.64 -8.89 3.48
CA VAL A 110 23.61 -9.18 2.41
C VAL A 110 25.00 -8.71 2.85
N GLU A 111 25.07 -7.46 3.31
CA GLU A 111 26.27 -6.81 3.85
C GLU A 111 25.82 -5.87 4.97
N ASP A 112 26.77 -5.22 5.64
CA ASP A 112 26.46 -4.15 6.58
C ASP A 112 25.64 -3.07 5.87
N ASP A 113 24.49 -2.76 6.46
CA ASP A 113 23.51 -1.78 5.95
C ASP A 113 22.88 -2.12 4.58
N GLN A 114 22.95 -3.38 4.14
CA GLN A 114 22.29 -3.86 2.93
C GLN A 114 21.37 -5.05 3.23
N TYR A 115 20.11 -4.91 2.89
CA TYR A 115 19.08 -5.89 3.18
C TYR A 115 18.26 -6.23 1.95
N LEU A 116 17.91 -7.52 1.82
CA LEU A 116 16.92 -8.03 0.89
C LEU A 116 15.73 -8.58 1.68
N TYR A 117 14.55 -8.21 1.26
CA TYR A 117 13.30 -8.74 1.82
C TYR A 117 12.57 -9.51 0.74
N PHE A 118 12.13 -10.71 1.09
CA PHE A 118 11.35 -11.59 0.23
C PHE A 118 9.98 -11.76 0.86
N GLY A 119 8.94 -11.29 0.17
CA GLY A 119 7.57 -11.40 0.64
C GLY A 119 6.77 -12.37 -0.20
N PHE A 120 5.99 -13.23 0.44
CA PHE A 120 5.02 -14.11 -0.18
C PHE A 120 3.68 -13.91 0.50
N TRP A 121 2.59 -13.98 -0.25
CA TRP A 121 1.26 -13.86 0.33
C TRP A 121 0.22 -14.63 -0.45
N GLY A 122 -0.78 -15.10 0.29
CA GLY A 122 -2.02 -15.62 -0.26
C GLY A 122 -3.14 -14.61 -0.10
N THR A 123 -4.00 -14.47 -1.10
CA THR A 123 -5.09 -13.52 -1.12
C THR A 123 -6.40 -14.23 -1.46
N TYR A 124 -7.43 -13.98 -0.67
CA TYR A 124 -8.80 -14.33 -0.95
C TYR A 124 -9.57 -13.07 -1.35
N TYR A 125 -10.32 -13.17 -2.45
CA TYR A 125 -11.22 -12.13 -2.94
C TYR A 125 -12.65 -12.63 -2.91
N GLN A 126 -13.57 -11.74 -2.57
CA GLN A 126 -15.00 -11.97 -2.71
C GLN A 126 -15.65 -10.70 -3.25
N THR A 127 -16.38 -10.83 -4.34
CA THR A 127 -17.15 -9.72 -4.94
C THR A 127 -18.63 -10.08 -4.93
N THR A 128 -19.43 -9.15 -4.47
CA THR A 128 -20.89 -9.27 -4.39
C THR A 128 -21.52 -8.13 -5.19
N VAL A 129 -22.48 -8.47 -6.05
CA VAL A 129 -23.32 -7.49 -6.77
C VAL A 129 -24.59 -7.25 -5.97
N ASN A 130 -24.85 -6.01 -5.52
CA ASN A 130 -26.02 -5.63 -4.73
C ASN A 130 -27.17 -5.24 -5.67
N VAL A 131 -27.93 -6.21 -6.09
CA VAL A 131 -29.00 -6.01 -7.10
C VAL A 131 -30.19 -5.22 -6.54
N GLY A 132 -30.47 -5.33 -5.25
CA GLY A 132 -31.60 -4.64 -4.60
C GLY A 132 -31.55 -3.10 -4.65
N LYS A 133 -30.41 -2.56 -5.08
CA LYS A 133 -30.24 -1.10 -5.35
C LYS A 133 -30.32 -0.75 -6.84
N GLY A 134 -30.33 -1.77 -7.71
CA GLY A 134 -30.52 -1.60 -9.14
C GLY A 134 -32.02 -1.34 -9.42
N ILE A 135 -32.30 -0.39 -10.32
CA ILE A 135 -33.66 -0.23 -10.85
C ILE A 135 -33.83 -1.34 -11.88
N GLY A 136 -34.34 -2.50 -11.46
CA GLY A 136 -34.69 -3.58 -12.34
C GLY A 136 -35.86 -3.19 -13.26
N ILE A 137 -35.63 -3.27 -14.55
CA ILE A 137 -36.68 -3.03 -15.57
C ILE A 137 -37.65 -4.22 -15.58
N ASP A 138 -37.16 -5.44 -15.25
CA ASP A 138 -37.95 -6.67 -15.17
C ASP A 138 -37.81 -7.33 -13.80
N PRO A 139 -38.89 -7.37 -12.98
CA PRO A 139 -38.88 -8.02 -11.67
C PRO A 139 -38.64 -9.54 -11.74
N ASN A 140 -38.85 -10.16 -12.90
CA ASN A 140 -38.70 -11.60 -13.12
C ASN A 140 -37.36 -11.97 -13.75
N ASP A 141 -36.42 -11.02 -13.88
CA ASP A 141 -35.07 -11.30 -14.36
C ASP A 141 -34.41 -12.36 -13.48
N PRO A 142 -34.02 -13.53 -14.04
CA PRO A 142 -33.36 -14.59 -13.28
C PRO A 142 -32.10 -14.17 -12.57
N ILE A 143 -31.46 -13.09 -13.03
CA ILE A 143 -30.28 -12.51 -12.37
C ILE A 143 -30.69 -11.81 -11.07
N LEU A 144 -31.85 -11.20 -11.00
CA LEU A 144 -32.35 -10.50 -9.83
C LEU A 144 -32.94 -11.43 -8.76
N THR A 145 -33.36 -12.62 -9.15
CA THR A 145 -34.09 -13.58 -8.29
C THR A 145 -33.17 -14.58 -7.57
N ASP A 146 -31.93 -14.75 -8.02
CA ASP A 146 -30.98 -15.71 -7.41
C ASP A 146 -29.78 -15.03 -6.75
N PRO A 147 -29.83 -14.77 -5.44
CA PRO A 147 -28.72 -14.14 -4.71
C PRO A 147 -27.40 -14.93 -4.77
N ALA A 148 -27.45 -16.24 -4.99
CA ALA A 148 -26.26 -17.09 -5.07
C ALA A 148 -25.44 -16.81 -6.33
N LYS A 149 -26.07 -16.33 -7.40
CA LYS A 149 -25.40 -15.97 -8.65
C LYS A 149 -24.72 -14.61 -8.59
N MET A 150 -24.89 -13.86 -7.51
CA MET A 150 -24.39 -12.51 -7.31
C MET A 150 -23.06 -12.44 -6.57
N ASN A 151 -22.57 -13.58 -6.08
CA ASN A 151 -21.32 -13.67 -5.36
C ASN A 151 -20.27 -14.39 -6.21
N SER A 152 -19.06 -13.85 -6.26
CA SER A 152 -17.89 -14.50 -6.81
C SER A 152 -16.74 -14.45 -5.82
N SER A 153 -15.97 -15.52 -5.79
CA SER A 153 -14.77 -15.60 -4.99
C SER A 153 -13.58 -16.10 -5.80
N ALA A 154 -12.40 -15.61 -5.45
CA ALA A 154 -11.15 -16.01 -6.07
C ALA A 154 -10.05 -16.13 -5.04
N VAL A 155 -9.12 -17.05 -5.29
CA VAL A 155 -7.88 -17.16 -4.53
C VAL A 155 -6.71 -16.81 -5.44
N ASN A 156 -5.76 -16.04 -4.93
CA ASN A 156 -4.56 -15.68 -5.65
C ASN A 156 -3.34 -15.76 -4.72
N ALA A 157 -2.18 -15.65 -5.30
CA ALA A 157 -0.93 -15.51 -4.57
C ALA A 157 -0.13 -14.35 -5.12
N GLY A 158 0.76 -13.81 -4.31
CA GLY A 158 1.65 -12.74 -4.72
C GLY A 158 3.05 -12.95 -4.18
N PHE A 159 3.97 -12.24 -4.79
CA PHE A 159 5.39 -12.28 -4.46
C PHE A 159 6.00 -10.89 -4.61
N GLY A 160 6.97 -10.57 -3.75
CA GLY A 160 7.72 -9.33 -3.85
C GLY A 160 9.14 -9.47 -3.32
N ILE A 161 10.02 -8.65 -3.89
CA ILE A 161 11.39 -8.48 -3.43
C ILE A 161 11.60 -6.99 -3.16
N HIS A 162 12.25 -6.68 -2.04
CA HIS A 162 12.64 -5.33 -1.69
C HIS A 162 14.12 -5.30 -1.31
N TYR A 163 14.88 -4.44 -1.95
CA TYR A 163 16.27 -4.14 -1.64
C TYR A 163 16.36 -2.81 -0.92
N ASN A 164 17.05 -2.79 0.20
CA ASN A 164 17.36 -1.59 0.95
C ASN A 164 18.88 -1.48 1.12
N ARG A 165 19.42 -0.33 0.79
CA ARG A 165 20.80 0.04 1.06
C ARG A 165 20.82 1.45 1.60
N ASP A 166 21.14 1.60 2.88
CA ASP A 166 21.15 2.89 3.55
C ASP A 166 19.82 3.64 3.31
N ARG A 167 19.80 4.71 2.60
CA ARG A 167 18.63 5.57 2.33
C ARG A 167 17.92 5.25 1.03
N PHE A 168 18.48 4.35 0.25
CA PHE A 168 17.95 3.93 -1.03
C PHE A 168 17.12 2.65 -0.89
N ASN A 169 15.97 2.66 -1.51
CA ASN A 169 15.06 1.54 -1.57
C ASN A 169 14.65 1.26 -3.01
N LEU A 170 14.61 -0.01 -3.36
CA LEU A 170 14.13 -0.48 -4.66
C LEU A 170 13.33 -1.77 -4.44
N GLY A 171 12.17 -1.86 -5.04
CA GLY A 171 11.36 -3.06 -4.93
C GLY A 171 10.64 -3.42 -6.21
N PHE A 172 10.37 -4.72 -6.31
CA PHE A 172 9.59 -5.34 -7.36
C PHE A 172 8.53 -6.22 -6.73
N SER A 173 7.32 -6.19 -7.25
CA SER A 173 6.21 -6.97 -6.71
C SER A 173 5.25 -7.41 -7.81
N ILE A 174 4.71 -8.61 -7.64
CA ILE A 174 3.59 -9.14 -8.43
C ILE A 174 2.46 -9.44 -7.44
N PRO A 175 1.57 -8.48 -7.18
CA PRO A 175 0.50 -8.62 -6.20
C PRO A 175 -0.47 -9.75 -6.52
N SER A 176 -0.67 -10.07 -7.80
CA SER A 176 -1.54 -11.13 -8.29
C SER A 176 -0.82 -11.94 -9.36
N LEU A 177 -0.35 -13.13 -9.00
CA LEU A 177 0.40 -14.03 -9.88
C LEU A 177 -0.52 -14.70 -10.92
N PHE A 178 -1.71 -15.09 -10.48
CA PHE A 178 -2.64 -15.85 -11.29
C PHE A 178 -3.75 -14.95 -11.80
N GLN A 179 -4.03 -15.07 -13.08
CA GLN A 179 -5.22 -14.49 -13.66
C GLN A 179 -6.37 -15.46 -13.42
N SER A 180 -7.22 -15.22 -12.44
CA SER A 180 -8.37 -16.07 -12.18
C SER A 180 -9.47 -15.82 -13.20
N LYS A 181 -10.08 -16.89 -13.64
CA LYS A 181 -11.34 -16.88 -14.41
C LYS A 181 -12.41 -17.38 -13.46
N ASP A 182 -13.17 -16.47 -12.88
CA ASP A 182 -14.36 -16.90 -12.17
C ASP A 182 -15.50 -16.99 -13.16
N ASP A 183 -15.95 -18.19 -13.40
CA ASP A 183 -17.20 -18.44 -14.10
C ASP A 183 -18.32 -18.43 -13.05
N TYR A 184 -19.08 -17.34 -13.00
CA TYR A 184 -20.41 -17.40 -12.40
C TYR A 184 -21.24 -18.38 -13.24
N GLN A 185 -21.54 -19.54 -12.69
CA GLN A 185 -22.32 -20.52 -13.40
C GLN A 185 -23.66 -19.91 -13.83
N GLY A 186 -23.79 -19.67 -15.13
CA GLY A 186 -25.02 -19.19 -15.73
C GLY A 186 -25.25 -17.68 -15.78
N THR A 187 -24.28 -16.83 -15.44
CA THR A 187 -24.40 -15.36 -15.55
C THR A 187 -23.42 -14.76 -16.56
N ALA A 188 -23.80 -13.61 -17.16
CA ALA A 188 -22.95 -12.86 -18.08
C ALA A 188 -21.79 -12.11 -17.38
N TYR A 189 -21.81 -12.03 -16.05
CA TYR A 189 -20.80 -11.28 -15.28
C TYR A 189 -19.66 -12.20 -14.85
N LYS A 190 -18.44 -11.82 -15.22
CA LYS A 190 -17.20 -12.55 -14.88
C LYS A 190 -16.25 -11.60 -14.17
N PHE A 191 -16.03 -11.82 -12.87
CA PHE A 191 -14.97 -11.13 -12.15
C PHE A 191 -13.63 -11.79 -12.48
N LYS A 192 -12.64 -11.01 -12.91
CA LYS A 192 -11.29 -11.49 -13.18
C LYS A 192 -10.29 -10.74 -12.35
N VAL A 193 -9.54 -11.45 -11.53
CA VAL A 193 -8.34 -10.88 -10.91
C VAL A 193 -7.29 -10.72 -11.99
N GLN A 194 -6.94 -9.49 -12.33
CA GLN A 194 -5.92 -9.17 -13.33
C GLN A 194 -4.54 -9.31 -12.71
N ARG A 195 -3.58 -9.75 -13.54
CA ARG A 195 -2.18 -9.74 -13.14
C ARG A 195 -1.68 -8.31 -13.08
N GLU A 196 -1.04 -7.95 -11.97
CA GLU A 196 -0.38 -6.68 -11.77
C GLU A 196 1.12 -6.89 -11.58
N VAL A 197 1.93 -6.03 -12.15
CA VAL A 197 3.38 -5.91 -11.92
C VAL A 197 3.66 -4.52 -11.39
N MET A 198 4.43 -4.42 -10.33
CA MET A 198 4.77 -3.17 -9.69
C MET A 198 6.27 -3.06 -9.45
N VAL A 199 6.82 -1.89 -9.77
CA VAL A 199 8.19 -1.48 -9.42
C VAL A 199 8.09 -0.20 -8.62
N TYR A 200 8.86 -0.11 -7.54
CA TYR A 200 8.89 1.11 -6.74
C TYR A 200 10.31 1.40 -6.26
N SER A 201 10.57 2.68 -6.06
CA SER A 201 11.84 3.15 -5.51
C SER A 201 11.61 4.33 -4.60
N SER A 202 12.45 4.49 -3.58
CA SER A 202 12.48 5.70 -2.77
C SER A 202 13.88 6.04 -2.31
N TYR A 203 14.09 7.32 -2.01
CA TYR A 203 15.33 7.84 -1.45
C TYR A 203 15.03 8.87 -0.37
N LEU A 204 15.73 8.76 0.77
CA LEU A 204 15.63 9.70 1.89
C LEU A 204 16.80 10.66 1.87
N PHE A 205 16.51 11.96 1.73
CA PHE A 205 17.47 13.05 1.77
C PHE A 205 17.46 13.71 3.15
N ASP A 206 18.65 13.92 3.75
CA ASP A 206 18.76 14.80 4.91
C ASP A 206 18.89 16.24 4.41
N MET A 207 18.04 17.11 4.95
CA MET A 207 18.00 18.53 4.65
C MET A 207 18.40 19.38 5.88
N GLY A 208 19.40 18.91 6.61
CA GLY A 208 19.86 19.50 7.87
C GLY A 208 19.45 18.70 9.10
N GLU A 209 19.53 19.32 10.28
CA GLU A 209 19.30 18.58 11.55
C GLU A 209 17.84 18.24 11.82
N LEU A 210 16.90 19.06 11.32
CA LEU A 210 15.48 18.97 11.67
C LEU A 210 14.61 18.45 10.53
N TRP A 211 15.10 18.52 9.29
CA TRP A 211 14.30 18.21 8.11
C TRP A 211 14.85 17.03 7.32
N GLN A 212 13.95 16.19 6.87
CA GLN A 212 14.23 15.15 5.90
C GLN A 212 13.21 15.25 4.76
N MET A 213 13.61 14.84 3.57
CA MET A 213 12.73 14.73 2.41
C MET A 213 12.82 13.31 1.86
N GLN A 214 11.69 12.66 1.69
CA GLN A 214 11.62 11.36 1.04
C GLN A 214 10.93 11.47 -0.31
N ALA A 215 11.63 11.07 -1.35
CA ALA A 215 11.09 10.98 -2.70
C ALA A 215 10.71 9.53 -3.01
N TYR A 216 9.56 9.34 -3.67
CA TYR A 216 9.05 8.05 -4.10
C TYR A 216 8.70 8.05 -5.58
N GLY A 217 8.93 6.93 -6.22
CA GLY A 217 8.38 6.59 -7.52
C GLY A 217 7.76 5.20 -7.47
N VAL A 218 6.53 5.06 -7.95
CA VAL A 218 5.84 3.78 -8.07
C VAL A 218 5.30 3.64 -9.49
N PHE A 219 5.67 2.56 -10.14
CA PHE A 219 5.16 2.18 -11.45
C PHE A 219 4.34 0.91 -11.31
N ARG A 220 3.13 0.91 -11.85
CA ARG A 220 2.21 -0.23 -11.86
C ARG A 220 1.76 -0.52 -13.28
N LYS A 221 1.71 -1.79 -13.62
CA LYS A 221 1.14 -2.27 -14.87
C LYS A 221 0.21 -3.44 -14.58
N THR A 222 -1.07 -3.20 -14.74
CA THR A 222 -2.11 -4.22 -14.74
C THR A 222 -2.38 -4.68 -16.17
N THR A 223 -2.67 -5.95 -16.35
CA THR A 223 -3.01 -6.52 -17.67
C THR A 223 -4.29 -5.83 -18.18
N ASN A 224 -4.26 -5.40 -19.44
CA ASN A 224 -5.37 -4.70 -20.11
C ASN A 224 -5.75 -3.32 -19.54
N GLU A 225 -4.94 -2.75 -18.64
CA GLU A 225 -5.14 -1.40 -18.12
C GLU A 225 -3.98 -0.47 -18.51
N PRO A 226 -4.18 0.84 -18.57
CA PRO A 226 -3.08 1.81 -18.72
C PRO A 226 -2.08 1.66 -17.58
N SER A 227 -0.80 1.91 -17.87
CA SER A 227 0.22 1.95 -16.82
C SER A 227 0.06 3.18 -15.94
N ILE A 228 0.28 2.99 -14.65
CA ILE A 228 0.19 4.04 -13.65
C ILE A 228 1.58 4.37 -13.14
N LEU A 229 1.92 5.65 -13.18
CA LEU A 229 3.11 6.22 -12.58
C LEU A 229 2.68 7.17 -11.47
N GLU A 230 3.18 6.92 -10.26
CA GLU A 230 3.00 7.80 -9.11
C GLU A 230 4.36 8.36 -8.70
N LEU A 231 4.44 9.68 -8.55
CA LEU A 231 5.60 10.38 -8.02
C LEU A 231 5.18 11.13 -6.75
N SER A 232 5.92 10.94 -5.67
CA SER A 232 5.57 11.54 -4.39
C SER A 232 6.79 12.11 -3.69
N THR A 233 6.57 13.18 -2.95
CA THR A 233 7.57 13.77 -2.08
C THR A 233 6.96 14.02 -0.70
N LEU A 234 7.65 13.58 0.34
CA LEU A 234 7.25 13.74 1.73
C LEU A 234 8.34 14.53 2.47
N PHE A 235 8.00 15.69 3.02
CA PHE A 235 8.86 16.47 3.91
C PHE A 235 8.55 16.09 5.35
N ILE A 236 9.57 15.76 6.10
CA ILE A 236 9.48 15.23 7.47
C ILE A 236 10.21 16.21 8.39
N TYR A 237 9.50 16.72 9.38
CA TYR A 237 10.04 17.65 10.39
C TYR A 237 10.21 16.95 11.72
N GLN A 238 11.43 16.99 12.27
CA GLN A 238 11.81 16.38 13.55
C GLN A 238 11.34 14.91 13.70
N GLN A 239 11.19 14.20 12.59
CA GLN A 239 10.66 12.83 12.58
C GLN A 239 9.26 12.70 13.23
N GLN A 240 8.58 13.80 13.48
CA GLN A 240 7.28 13.85 14.16
C GLN A 240 6.15 14.27 13.23
N PHE A 241 6.38 15.28 12.39
CA PHE A 241 5.36 15.79 11.48
C PHE A 241 5.79 15.58 10.04
N TRP A 242 4.86 15.37 9.17
CA TRP A 242 5.13 15.32 7.74
C TRP A 242 4.03 15.97 6.91
N GLY A 243 4.45 16.47 5.77
CA GLY A 243 3.57 16.95 4.72
C GLY A 243 4.16 16.60 3.35
N GLY A 244 3.32 16.27 2.40
CA GLY A 244 3.80 15.84 1.09
C GLY A 244 2.80 15.97 -0.02
N LEU A 245 3.32 15.82 -1.23
CA LEU A 245 2.56 15.87 -2.48
C LEU A 245 2.74 14.55 -3.22
N MET A 246 1.71 14.11 -3.90
CA MET A 246 1.73 12.96 -4.80
C MET A 246 1.04 13.33 -6.10
N TYR A 247 1.68 13.02 -7.20
CA TYR A 247 1.12 13.10 -8.54
C TYR A 247 0.97 11.70 -9.12
N ARG A 248 -0.19 11.43 -9.73
CA ARG A 248 -0.48 10.20 -10.46
C ARG A 248 -0.88 10.54 -11.90
N ASN A 249 -0.24 9.88 -12.86
CA ASN A 249 -0.48 10.14 -14.28
C ASN A 249 -1.91 9.84 -14.76
N SER A 250 -2.71 9.13 -13.98
CA SER A 250 -4.16 8.97 -14.23
C SER A 250 -4.96 10.25 -13.98
N GLY A 251 -4.29 11.37 -13.72
CA GLY A 251 -4.90 12.68 -13.50
C GLY A 251 -5.33 12.92 -12.06
N ALA A 252 -4.49 12.59 -11.10
CA ALA A 252 -4.72 12.86 -9.69
C ALA A 252 -3.53 13.57 -9.04
N LEU A 253 -3.81 14.55 -8.18
CA LEU A 253 -2.87 15.21 -7.31
C LEU A 253 -3.34 15.04 -5.88
N ALA A 254 -2.49 14.52 -4.98
CA ALA A 254 -2.84 14.38 -3.57
C ALA A 254 -1.90 15.19 -2.68
N ILE A 255 -2.48 15.73 -1.61
CA ILE A 255 -1.77 16.36 -0.49
C ILE A 255 -1.86 15.40 0.68
N ASN A 256 -0.74 15.14 1.34
CA ASN A 256 -0.64 14.28 2.51
C ASN A 256 -0.13 15.09 3.68
N ILE A 257 -0.74 14.93 4.85
CA ILE A 257 -0.27 15.49 6.11
C ILE A 257 -0.44 14.46 7.23
N GLY A 258 0.44 14.47 8.20
CA GLY A 258 0.30 13.58 9.33
C GLY A 258 1.32 13.85 10.43
N ALA A 259 1.18 13.07 11.50
CA ALA A 259 2.02 13.22 12.68
C ALA A 259 2.10 11.92 13.50
N HIS A 260 3.16 11.80 14.26
CA HIS A 260 3.22 10.96 15.45
C HIS A 260 2.57 11.72 16.62
N ILE A 261 1.40 11.25 17.08
CA ILE A 261 0.63 11.94 18.13
C ILE A 261 1.22 11.64 19.51
N THR A 262 1.53 10.36 19.75
CA THR A 262 2.16 9.88 21.00
C THR A 262 3.09 8.71 20.65
N ARG A 263 3.74 8.13 21.67
CA ARG A 263 4.57 6.93 21.46
C ARG A 263 3.76 5.84 20.78
N GLY A 264 4.10 5.55 19.52
CA GLY A 264 3.53 4.50 18.70
C GLY A 264 2.30 4.89 17.89
N PHE A 265 1.53 5.92 18.23
CA PHE A 265 0.37 6.32 17.43
C PHE A 265 0.77 7.25 16.28
N VAL A 266 0.29 6.90 15.10
CA VAL A 266 0.49 7.61 13.84
C VAL A 266 -0.87 7.99 13.28
N PHE A 267 -1.01 9.24 12.87
CA PHE A 267 -2.18 9.73 12.15
C PHE A 267 -1.74 10.27 10.79
N ASN A 268 -2.49 9.96 9.75
CA ASN A 268 -2.28 10.51 8.42
C ASN A 268 -3.62 10.87 7.77
N TYR A 269 -3.63 11.98 7.06
CA TYR A 269 -4.73 12.40 6.23
C TYR A 269 -4.23 12.75 4.85
N SER A 270 -4.96 12.35 3.82
CA SER A 270 -4.72 12.79 2.45
C SER A 270 -5.99 13.28 1.77
N TYR A 271 -5.80 14.27 0.93
CA TYR A 271 -6.83 14.79 0.04
C TYR A 271 -6.33 14.69 -1.40
N GLU A 272 -7.09 13.98 -2.23
CA GLU A 272 -6.76 13.77 -3.64
C GLU A 272 -7.74 14.58 -4.52
N ILE A 273 -7.17 15.38 -5.41
CA ILE A 273 -7.89 16.23 -6.36
C ILE A 273 -7.79 15.57 -7.73
N GLY A 274 -8.91 15.36 -8.39
CA GLY A 274 -8.93 14.91 -9.77
C GLY A 274 -8.64 16.07 -10.74
N MET A 275 -7.63 15.86 -11.59
CA MET A 275 -7.17 16.88 -12.54
C MET A 275 -7.68 16.65 -13.96
N SER A 276 -8.23 15.49 -14.27
CA SER A 276 -8.69 15.13 -15.62
C SER A 276 -9.89 14.19 -15.61
N GLY A 277 -10.63 14.20 -16.72
CA GLY A 277 -11.76 13.32 -16.96
C GLY A 277 -12.88 13.45 -15.94
N ILE A 278 -13.52 12.34 -15.60
CA ILE A 278 -14.63 12.28 -14.64
C ILE A 278 -14.21 12.75 -13.24
N ASN A 279 -12.92 12.66 -12.92
CA ASN A 279 -12.39 13.04 -11.61
C ASN A 279 -12.45 14.56 -11.38
N GLN A 280 -12.46 15.40 -12.44
CA GLN A 280 -12.37 16.85 -12.32
C GLN A 280 -13.60 17.48 -11.61
N GLY A 281 -14.76 16.86 -11.70
CA GLY A 281 -16.01 17.34 -11.06
C GLY A 281 -16.42 16.55 -9.82
N SER A 282 -15.68 15.52 -9.46
CA SER A 282 -16.08 14.50 -8.49
C SER A 282 -16.04 14.94 -7.01
N GLY A 283 -15.48 16.11 -6.69
CA GLY A 283 -15.37 16.63 -5.32
C GLY A 283 -14.12 16.14 -4.57
N GLY A 284 -13.25 15.40 -5.25
CA GLY A 284 -12.03 14.86 -4.67
C GLY A 284 -12.28 13.63 -3.80
N SER A 285 -11.19 13.08 -3.26
CA SER A 285 -11.19 11.90 -2.40
C SER A 285 -10.47 12.20 -1.09
N HIS A 286 -11.03 11.75 0.02
CA HIS A 286 -10.47 11.89 1.35
C HIS A 286 -10.02 10.54 1.87
N GLU A 287 -8.83 10.47 2.44
CA GLU A 287 -8.31 9.25 3.05
C GLU A 287 -7.73 9.56 4.43
N PHE A 288 -8.20 8.85 5.44
CA PHE A 288 -7.77 8.93 6.83
C PHE A 288 -7.07 7.64 7.21
N GLY A 289 -5.92 7.76 7.87
CA GLY A 289 -5.16 6.63 8.38
C GLY A 289 -4.80 6.81 9.85
N ILE A 290 -4.91 5.74 10.61
CA ILE A 290 -4.41 5.66 11.98
C ILE A 290 -3.60 4.37 12.13
N GLY A 291 -2.41 4.49 12.70
CA GLY A 291 -1.53 3.37 12.96
C GLY A 291 -1.07 3.33 14.41
N TYR A 292 -0.75 2.13 14.87
CA TYR A 292 -0.07 1.91 16.13
C TYR A 292 1.17 1.06 15.90
N ARG A 293 2.33 1.64 16.21
CA ARG A 293 3.65 1.02 16.11
C ARG A 293 4.12 0.60 17.49
N PHE A 294 4.47 -0.64 17.63
CA PHE A 294 5.01 -1.15 18.88
C PHE A 294 6.31 -1.89 18.60
N ASN A 295 7.29 -1.62 19.44
CA ASN A 295 8.59 -2.24 19.33
C ASN A 295 8.63 -3.45 20.27
N MET A 296 8.79 -4.64 19.72
CA MET A 296 9.11 -5.83 20.50
C MET A 296 10.61 -5.92 20.84
N ASN A 297 11.41 -4.92 20.42
CA ASN A 297 12.83 -4.82 20.72
C ASN A 297 13.09 -4.22 22.11
N ASP A 298 12.40 -4.68 23.13
CA ASP A 298 13.05 -4.73 24.43
C ASP A 298 14.10 -5.83 24.35
N THR A 299 15.29 -5.45 23.93
CA THR A 299 16.50 -6.27 23.86
C THR A 299 16.83 -6.98 25.18
N LYS A 300 16.12 -6.69 26.24
CA LYS A 300 16.22 -7.35 27.55
C LYS A 300 15.74 -8.80 27.56
N TYR A 301 14.95 -9.25 26.59
CA TYR A 301 14.49 -10.63 26.55
C TYR A 301 15.45 -11.60 25.84
N PHE A 302 16.40 -11.12 25.05
CA PHE A 302 17.32 -11.97 24.28
C PHE A 302 18.78 -11.92 24.74
N GLU A 303 19.15 -11.03 25.66
CA GLU A 303 20.49 -11.01 26.28
C GLU A 303 20.67 -12.04 27.41
N LYS A 304 19.75 -12.97 27.57
CA LYS A 304 19.91 -14.01 28.58
C LYS A 304 20.38 -15.31 27.94
N LYS A 305 21.65 -15.32 27.45
CA LYS A 305 22.47 -16.51 27.40
C LYS A 305 23.83 -16.27 26.76
N ASP A 306 24.74 -15.63 27.46
CA ASP A 306 26.18 -15.91 27.29
C ASP A 306 26.97 -15.37 28.49
N SER A 307 26.46 -15.61 29.70
CA SER A 307 27.21 -15.35 30.92
C SER A 307 27.84 -16.64 31.45
N ASN A 308 28.49 -17.42 30.57
CA ASN A 308 29.39 -18.46 31.00
C ASN A 308 30.48 -18.69 29.96
N THR A 309 31.42 -17.75 29.89
CA THR A 309 32.82 -18.06 29.55
C THR A 309 33.75 -16.97 30.07
N SER A 310 34.41 -17.35 31.17
CA SER A 310 35.75 -16.99 31.56
C SER A 310 36.22 -15.55 31.56
N LYS A 311 36.38 -15.08 32.77
CA LYS A 311 37.50 -14.21 33.19
C LYS A 311 38.78 -14.56 32.45
N SER A 312 39.33 -13.63 31.65
CA SER A 312 40.74 -13.28 31.70
C SER A 312 41.10 -12.32 30.56
N SER A 313 41.80 -11.37 30.93
CA SER A 313 42.90 -10.58 30.37
C SER A 313 42.60 -9.12 30.05
N LYS A 314 43.26 -8.34 30.86
CA LYS A 314 43.55 -6.91 30.72
C LYS A 314 44.33 -6.60 29.42
N ARG A 315 44.12 -5.38 28.90
CA ARG A 315 44.92 -4.54 28.00
C ARG A 315 44.53 -4.52 26.52
N LYS A 316 43.99 -3.38 26.02
CA LYS A 316 44.76 -2.22 25.58
C LYS A 316 43.81 -1.13 25.09
N LYS A 317 44.07 0.10 25.45
CA LYS A 317 43.49 1.31 24.86
C LYS A 317 43.87 1.38 23.39
N SER A 318 42.90 1.56 22.50
CA SER A 318 43.12 2.15 21.19
C SER A 318 41.88 2.90 20.73
N SER A 319 42.11 4.16 20.41
CA SER A 319 41.36 5.12 19.61
C SER A 319 39.87 4.89 19.39
N LYS A 320 39.08 5.74 19.99
CA LYS A 320 37.67 5.98 19.65
C LYS A 320 37.60 6.51 18.19
N SER A 321 37.40 5.63 17.23
CA SER A 321 36.70 5.99 16.01
C SER A 321 35.23 6.15 16.40
N ARG A 322 34.72 7.38 16.39
CA ARG A 322 33.29 7.64 16.42
C ARG A 322 32.72 7.22 15.07
N SER A 323 32.42 5.94 14.89
CA SER A 323 31.46 5.54 13.86
C SER A 323 30.11 6.08 14.31
N ARG A 324 29.64 7.13 13.65
CA ARG A 324 28.23 7.49 13.69
C ARG A 324 27.47 6.29 13.19
N LYS A 325 26.83 5.54 14.08
CA LYS A 325 25.81 4.57 13.72
C LYS A 325 24.65 5.36 13.10
N TYR A 326 24.69 5.51 11.79
CA TYR A 326 23.54 5.98 11.04
C TYR A 326 22.51 4.86 11.05
N ARG A 327 21.49 5.04 11.85
CA ARG A 327 20.32 4.16 11.83
C ARG A 327 19.53 4.49 10.59
N GLN A 328 19.40 3.52 9.71
CA GLN A 328 18.60 3.63 8.50
C GLN A 328 17.13 3.55 8.84
N VAL A 329 16.40 4.60 8.53
CA VAL A 329 14.96 4.58 8.60
C VAL A 329 14.37 5.47 7.54
N ALA A 330 13.68 4.85 6.63
CA ALA A 330 12.82 5.52 5.66
C ALA A 330 11.55 6.12 6.31
N TYR A 331 11.39 5.98 7.63
CA TYR A 331 10.23 6.44 8.39
C TYR A 331 10.68 6.94 9.75
N PRO A 332 10.00 7.95 10.31
CA PRO A 332 10.36 8.52 11.61
C PRO A 332 10.40 7.45 12.72
N GLN A 333 11.54 7.31 13.39
CA GLN A 333 11.69 6.41 14.53
C GLN A 333 11.53 7.18 15.83
N LEU A 334 10.77 6.60 16.76
CA LEU A 334 10.46 7.19 18.08
C LEU A 334 11.60 7.10 19.11
N GLU A 335 12.71 6.39 18.81
CA GLU A 335 13.72 6.08 19.82
C GLU A 335 14.68 7.22 20.17
N ASP A 336 14.78 8.29 19.37
CA ASP A 336 15.74 9.38 19.62
C ASP A 336 15.18 10.54 20.45
N TYR A 337 13.91 10.46 20.89
CA TYR A 337 13.36 11.42 21.83
C TYR A 337 13.75 11.08 23.28
N ASN A 338 15.03 11.24 23.60
CA ASN A 338 15.44 11.46 24.98
C ASN A 338 14.98 12.87 25.39
N TYR A 339 13.80 12.97 25.97
CA TYR A 339 13.42 14.13 26.76
C TYR A 339 14.44 14.26 27.91
N LYS A 340 15.46 15.06 27.73
CA LYS A 340 16.15 15.70 28.88
C LYS A 340 15.12 16.65 29.46
N ARG A 341 14.59 16.26 30.63
CA ARG A 341 13.97 17.23 31.56
C ARG A 341 15.00 18.19 32.06
#